data_4cc5ed8d2ee179369ec54a17d4ae35dd
#
_entry.id   4cc5ed8d2ee179369ec54a17d4ae35dd
#
_cell.length_a   1.000
_cell.length_b   1.000
_cell.length_c   1.000
_cell.angle_alpha   90.00
_cell.angle_beta   90.00
_cell.angle_gamma   90.00
#
_symmetry.space_group_name_H-M   'P 1'
#
loop_
_entity.id
_entity.type
_entity.pdbx_description
1 polymer ?
#
loop_
_entity_poly.entity_id
_entity_poly.type
_entity_poly.pdbx_seq_one_letter_code
_entity_poly.pdbx_strand_id
1 'polypeptide(L)'
;TPVIRTGLDKLRDRGVNRIICVPGMLFAAGHVKNDLPSEINNFAHAHPDLDVRFGRELAIDSRLLRAAQVRIEQAETQANAKGHIAREDTLLMVVGRGTNDPDANSNVNKVARMLWEGMDFGWAEVSYSGVAYPLVDEGLKKAVKLGYKRIIVFPYFLFTGILVNRIYRWADECAAAHPEVDVVNAPYLNDHEDLI
;
A
#
# COMPACT_ATOMS: atom_id res chain seq x y z
N THR A 1 14.37 4.47 16.63
CA THR A 1 12.90 4.44 16.75
C THR A 1 12.56 3.87 18.09
N PRO A 2 11.72 4.53 18.92
CA PRO A 2 11.32 3.98 20.20
C PRO A 2 10.56 2.68 20.00
N VAL A 3 10.85 1.68 20.83
CA VAL A 3 10.10 0.42 20.83
C VAL A 3 8.71 0.66 21.45
N ILE A 4 7.74 -0.19 21.14
CA ILE A 4 6.34 -0.06 21.59
C ILE A 4 6.26 0.14 23.11
N ARG A 5 7.00 -0.67 23.87
CA ARG A 5 7.05 -0.60 25.33
C ARG A 5 7.41 0.80 25.84
N THR A 6 8.45 1.41 25.26
CA THR A 6 8.85 2.78 25.65
C THR A 6 7.76 3.82 25.36
N GLY A 7 6.99 3.63 24.27
CA GLY A 7 5.84 4.49 23.96
C GLY A 7 4.72 4.35 24.98
N LEU A 8 4.38 3.13 25.37
CA LEU A 8 3.36 2.82 26.37
C LEU A 8 3.76 3.33 27.75
N ASP A 9 5.03 3.12 28.18
CA ASP A 9 5.56 3.63 29.44
C ASP A 9 5.45 5.17 29.51
N LYS A 10 5.82 5.87 28.43
CA LYS A 10 5.68 7.34 28.39
C LYS A 10 4.24 7.83 28.52
N LEU A 11 3.26 7.10 27.96
CA LEU A 11 1.84 7.45 28.12
C LEU A 11 1.37 7.22 29.56
N ARG A 12 1.72 6.07 30.16
CA ARG A 12 1.46 5.79 31.56
C ARG A 12 2.04 6.89 32.47
N ASP A 13 3.30 7.24 32.27
CA ASP A 13 4.01 8.23 33.12
C ASP A 13 3.42 9.65 32.98
N ARG A 14 2.65 9.91 31.91
CA ARG A 14 1.84 11.13 31.76
C ARG A 14 0.52 11.09 32.54
N GLY A 15 0.22 10.01 33.22
CA GLY A 15 -0.99 9.86 34.04
C GLY A 15 -2.28 9.61 33.25
N VAL A 16 -2.18 9.11 32.00
CA VAL A 16 -3.38 8.71 31.25
C VAL A 16 -3.93 7.40 31.84
N ASN A 17 -5.24 7.25 31.87
CA ASN A 17 -5.93 6.07 32.36
C ASN A 17 -6.49 5.18 31.22
N ARG A 18 -6.41 5.66 29.97
CA ARG A 18 -6.80 4.90 28.76
C ARG A 18 -5.80 5.09 27.63
N ILE A 19 -5.39 3.97 27.01
CA ILE A 19 -4.48 3.93 25.86
C ILE A 19 -5.17 3.13 24.73
N ILE A 20 -5.24 3.71 23.54
CA ILE A 20 -5.69 3.02 22.34
C ILE A 20 -4.49 2.89 21.41
N CYS A 21 -4.12 1.65 21.09
CA CYS A 21 -3.03 1.32 20.17
C CYS A 21 -3.62 0.99 18.80
N VAL A 22 -3.34 1.79 17.79
CA VAL A 22 -3.81 1.57 16.41
C VAL A 22 -2.62 1.19 15.52
N PRO A 23 -2.62 0.01 14.88
CA PRO A 23 -1.57 -0.35 13.94
C PRO A 23 -1.71 0.47 12.66
N GLY A 24 -0.69 1.28 12.33
CA GLY A 24 -0.61 2.01 11.06
C GLY A 24 -0.24 1.07 9.91
N MET A 25 -1.06 0.05 9.66
CA MET A 25 -0.85 -0.99 8.66
C MET A 25 -2.08 -1.21 7.80
N LEU A 26 -1.88 -1.38 6.49
CA LEU A 26 -2.97 -1.61 5.54
C LEU A 26 -3.64 -2.96 5.78
N PHE A 27 -2.86 -4.04 5.93
CA PHE A 27 -3.38 -5.39 6.11
C PHE A 27 -2.70 -6.12 7.26
N ALA A 28 -3.46 -6.97 7.93
CA ALA A 28 -2.96 -7.81 9.01
C ALA A 28 -2.09 -8.94 8.45
N ALA A 29 -0.84 -8.98 8.91
CA ALA A 29 0.10 -10.06 8.71
C ALA A 29 0.80 -10.37 10.04
N GLY A 30 1.88 -11.12 10.07
CA GLY A 30 2.53 -11.62 11.28
C GLY A 30 2.65 -10.58 12.42
N HIS A 31 3.10 -9.37 12.12
CA HIS A 31 3.24 -8.31 13.13
C HIS A 31 1.90 -7.91 13.76
N VAL A 32 0.84 -7.70 12.96
CA VAL A 32 -0.49 -7.32 13.49
C VAL A 32 -1.18 -8.48 14.19
N LYS A 33 -0.99 -9.71 13.66
CA LYS A 33 -1.65 -10.91 14.20
C LYS A 33 -0.98 -11.44 15.47
N ASN A 34 0.33 -11.23 15.66
CA ASN A 34 1.11 -11.87 16.72
C ASN A 34 1.91 -10.87 17.58
N ASP A 35 2.88 -10.18 16.99
CA ASP A 35 3.90 -9.43 17.74
C ASP A 35 3.30 -8.24 18.50
N LEU A 36 2.51 -7.40 17.81
CA LEU A 36 1.90 -6.21 18.39
C LEU A 36 0.87 -6.56 19.49
N PRO A 37 -0.08 -7.48 19.27
CA PRO A 37 -1.00 -7.89 20.33
C PRO A 37 -0.29 -8.46 21.55
N SER A 38 0.76 -9.27 21.35
CA SER A 38 1.53 -9.85 22.44
C SER A 38 2.16 -8.79 23.33
N GLU A 39 2.87 -7.82 22.73
CA GLU A 39 3.50 -6.71 23.47
C GLU A 39 2.48 -5.84 24.22
N ILE A 40 1.37 -5.51 23.57
CA ILE A 40 0.32 -4.66 24.15
C ILE A 40 -0.42 -5.39 25.29
N ASN A 41 -0.76 -6.67 25.10
CA ASN A 41 -1.40 -7.48 26.11
C ASN A 41 -0.51 -7.70 27.34
N ASN A 42 0.79 -7.96 27.14
CA ASN A 42 1.76 -8.06 28.24
C ASN A 42 1.85 -6.75 29.04
N PHE A 43 1.79 -5.61 28.34
CA PHE A 43 1.77 -4.31 29.03
C PHE A 43 0.47 -4.11 29.81
N ALA A 44 -0.69 -4.45 29.22
CA ALA A 44 -2.00 -4.34 29.88
C ALA A 44 -2.07 -5.22 31.14
N HIS A 45 -1.55 -6.45 31.08
CA HIS A 45 -1.50 -7.34 32.25
C HIS A 45 -0.60 -6.80 33.38
N ALA A 46 0.49 -6.12 33.03
CA ALA A 46 1.39 -5.51 34.02
C ALA A 46 0.79 -4.23 34.64
N HIS A 47 -0.23 -3.64 34.02
CA HIS A 47 -0.85 -2.38 34.45
C HIS A 47 -2.38 -2.48 34.45
N PRO A 48 -2.99 -3.26 35.38
CA PRO A 48 -4.44 -3.53 35.39
C PRO A 48 -5.29 -2.29 35.71
N ASP A 49 -4.69 -1.22 36.17
CA ASP A 49 -5.28 0.10 36.40
C ASP A 49 -5.48 0.91 35.11
N LEU A 50 -4.87 0.48 33.99
CA LEU A 50 -5.00 1.14 32.68
C LEU A 50 -5.97 0.39 31.77
N ASP A 51 -6.90 1.12 31.12
CA ASP A 51 -7.70 0.62 30.00
C ASP A 51 -6.87 0.65 28.71
N VAL A 52 -6.16 -0.45 28.39
CA VAL A 52 -5.34 -0.57 27.21
C VAL A 52 -6.07 -1.38 26.14
N ARG A 53 -6.28 -0.79 24.97
CA ARG A 53 -7.00 -1.43 23.85
C ARG A 53 -6.13 -1.46 22.59
N PHE A 54 -6.20 -2.57 21.86
CA PHE A 54 -5.57 -2.73 20.57
C PHE A 54 -6.63 -2.69 19.47
N GLY A 55 -6.48 -1.77 18.52
CA GLY A 55 -7.32 -1.65 17.34
C GLY A 55 -6.88 -2.61 16.23
N ARG A 56 -7.71 -2.74 15.21
CA ARG A 56 -7.39 -3.51 14.01
C ARG A 56 -6.57 -2.66 13.02
N GLU A 57 -6.01 -3.34 12.02
CA GLU A 57 -5.43 -2.74 10.82
C GLU A 57 -6.46 -1.91 10.04
N LEU A 58 -6.01 -1.12 9.07
CA LEU A 58 -6.89 -0.27 8.25
C LEU A 58 -7.78 -1.08 7.30
N ALA A 59 -7.34 -2.28 6.90
CA ALA A 59 -8.06 -3.23 6.04
C ALA A 59 -8.42 -2.62 4.66
N ILE A 60 -9.47 -3.13 4.02
CA ILE A 60 -10.07 -2.54 2.83
C ILE A 60 -11.18 -1.58 3.28
N ASP A 61 -10.94 -0.29 3.11
CA ASP A 61 -11.87 0.77 3.48
C ASP A 61 -12.15 1.66 2.26
N SER A 62 -13.37 2.14 2.11
CA SER A 62 -13.78 2.99 0.98
C SER A 62 -12.98 4.30 0.91
N ARG A 63 -12.53 4.84 2.05
CA ARG A 63 -11.70 6.05 2.11
C ARG A 63 -10.31 5.78 1.55
N LEU A 64 -9.72 4.61 1.85
CA LEU A 64 -8.44 4.18 1.27
C LEU A 64 -8.54 3.96 -0.24
N LEU A 65 -9.68 3.42 -0.71
CA LEU A 65 -9.93 3.27 -2.16
C LEU A 65 -10.05 4.62 -2.84
N ARG A 66 -10.78 5.60 -2.25
CA ARG A 66 -10.86 6.97 -2.79
C ARG A 66 -9.48 7.64 -2.81
N ALA A 67 -8.70 7.54 -1.74
CA ALA A 67 -7.33 8.05 -1.72
C ALA A 67 -6.49 7.44 -2.84
N ALA A 68 -6.59 6.13 -3.05
CA ALA A 68 -5.91 5.43 -4.13
C ALA A 68 -6.36 5.94 -5.52
N GLN A 69 -7.67 6.09 -5.74
CA GLN A 69 -8.22 6.66 -6.99
C GLN A 69 -7.63 8.04 -7.28
N VAL A 70 -7.66 8.96 -6.30
CA VAL A 70 -7.10 10.30 -6.46
C VAL A 70 -5.61 10.26 -6.84
N ARG A 71 -4.81 9.38 -6.20
CA ARG A 71 -3.38 9.24 -6.52
C ARG A 71 -3.14 8.71 -7.93
N ILE A 72 -3.95 7.77 -8.37
CA ILE A 72 -3.88 7.22 -9.74
C ILE A 72 -4.31 8.29 -10.75
N GLU A 73 -5.39 9.03 -10.50
CA GLU A 73 -5.88 10.12 -11.36
C GLU A 73 -4.89 11.29 -11.47
N GLN A 74 -4.16 11.61 -10.39
CA GLN A 74 -3.07 12.58 -10.44
C GLN A 74 -1.99 12.18 -11.44
N ALA A 75 -1.56 10.91 -11.43
CA ALA A 75 -0.57 10.39 -12.36
C ALA A 75 -1.09 10.35 -13.79
N GLU A 76 -2.33 9.88 -13.97
CA GLU A 76 -3.02 9.85 -15.27
C GLU A 76 -3.11 11.24 -15.90
N THR A 77 -3.53 12.24 -15.11
CA THR A 77 -3.66 13.65 -15.55
C THR A 77 -2.32 14.21 -16.01
N GLN A 78 -1.25 13.97 -15.25
CA GLN A 78 0.10 14.41 -15.61
C GLN A 78 0.62 13.73 -16.88
N ALA A 79 0.34 12.44 -17.05
CA ALA A 79 0.74 11.70 -18.23
C ALA A 79 -0.06 12.15 -19.48
N ASN A 80 -1.36 12.38 -19.34
CA ASN A 80 -2.24 12.84 -20.42
C ASN A 80 -1.91 14.26 -20.91
N ALA A 81 -1.19 15.07 -20.14
CA ALA A 81 -0.66 16.35 -20.60
C ALA A 81 0.38 16.20 -21.73
N LYS A 82 1.00 15.02 -21.85
CA LYS A 82 1.98 14.68 -22.92
C LYS A 82 1.34 13.97 -24.11
N GLY A 83 0.18 13.38 -23.93
CA GLY A 83 -0.57 12.62 -24.93
C GLY A 83 -1.67 11.81 -24.28
N HIS A 84 -2.90 11.99 -24.73
CA HIS A 84 -4.05 11.30 -24.17
C HIS A 84 -4.02 9.80 -24.53
N ILE A 85 -4.11 8.94 -23.50
CA ILE A 85 -4.32 7.50 -23.64
C ILE A 85 -5.55 7.14 -22.82
N ALA A 86 -6.51 6.46 -23.43
CA ALA A 86 -7.74 6.07 -22.77
C ALA A 86 -7.49 5.02 -21.68
N ARG A 87 -8.37 4.95 -20.67
CA ARG A 87 -8.26 3.97 -19.58
C ARG A 87 -8.39 2.53 -20.07
N GLU A 88 -9.18 2.29 -21.11
CA GLU A 88 -9.29 0.97 -21.78
C GLU A 88 -7.97 0.49 -22.40
N ASP A 89 -7.08 1.42 -22.80
CA ASP A 89 -5.74 1.15 -23.32
C ASP A 89 -4.65 1.18 -22.22
N THR A 90 -5.05 1.31 -20.97
CA THR A 90 -4.16 1.45 -19.81
C THR A 90 -4.27 0.24 -18.89
N LEU A 91 -3.12 -0.30 -18.47
CA LEU A 91 -3.00 -1.31 -17.42
C LEU A 91 -2.66 -0.64 -16.09
N LEU A 92 -3.43 -0.96 -15.05
CA LEU A 92 -3.12 -0.56 -13.67
C LEU A 92 -2.29 -1.65 -12.98
N MET A 93 -1.06 -1.37 -12.57
CA MET A 93 -0.26 -2.26 -11.75
C MET A 93 -0.28 -1.81 -10.29
N VAL A 94 -1.01 -2.52 -9.45
CA VAL A 94 -1.04 -2.26 -8.00
C VAL A 94 0.09 -3.03 -7.33
N VAL A 95 0.95 -2.30 -6.61
CA VAL A 95 2.12 -2.90 -5.95
C VAL A 95 1.91 -2.94 -4.44
N GLY A 96 1.81 -4.15 -3.90
CA GLY A 96 1.82 -4.41 -2.46
C GLY A 96 3.22 -4.59 -1.89
N ARG A 97 3.33 -4.56 -0.56
CA ARG A 97 4.59 -4.86 0.14
C ARG A 97 5.03 -6.30 -0.10
N GLY A 98 4.07 -7.22 -0.07
CA GLY A 98 4.30 -8.66 -0.03
C GLY A 98 4.58 -9.18 1.38
N THR A 99 4.10 -10.39 1.65
CA THR A 99 4.22 -11.07 2.95
C THR A 99 4.05 -12.58 2.76
N ASN A 100 4.43 -13.36 3.78
CA ASN A 100 4.13 -14.80 3.84
C ASN A 100 2.67 -15.09 4.23
N ASP A 101 1.89 -14.06 4.60
CA ASP A 101 0.48 -14.20 4.94
C ASP A 101 -0.38 -14.13 3.67
N PRO A 102 -1.07 -15.22 3.28
CA PRO A 102 -1.85 -15.27 2.05
C PRO A 102 -3.07 -14.35 2.08
N ASP A 103 -3.67 -14.09 3.25
CA ASP A 103 -4.83 -13.22 3.38
C ASP A 103 -4.45 -11.76 3.08
N ALA A 104 -3.31 -11.31 3.62
CA ALA A 104 -2.78 -9.97 3.36
C ALA A 104 -2.44 -9.78 1.87
N ASN A 105 -1.83 -10.78 1.22
CA ASN A 105 -1.55 -10.73 -0.22
C ASN A 105 -2.85 -10.74 -1.04
N SER A 106 -3.86 -11.55 -0.65
CA SER A 106 -5.14 -11.59 -1.36
C SER A 106 -5.90 -10.26 -1.24
N ASN A 107 -5.74 -9.53 -0.14
CA ASN A 107 -6.34 -8.20 0.01
C ASN A 107 -5.77 -7.18 -0.99
N VAL A 108 -4.50 -7.27 -1.37
CA VAL A 108 -3.93 -6.44 -2.45
C VAL A 108 -4.63 -6.74 -3.78
N ASN A 109 -4.90 -8.02 -4.09
CA ASN A 109 -5.63 -8.41 -5.29
C ASN A 109 -7.08 -7.89 -5.28
N LYS A 110 -7.75 -7.91 -4.12
CA LYS A 110 -9.10 -7.33 -3.98
C LYS A 110 -9.09 -5.82 -4.25
N VAL A 111 -8.11 -5.09 -3.69
CA VAL A 111 -7.93 -3.65 -3.94
C VAL A 111 -7.69 -3.39 -5.43
N ALA A 112 -6.80 -4.13 -6.06
CA ALA A 112 -6.52 -3.99 -7.48
C ALA A 112 -7.77 -4.18 -8.33
N ARG A 113 -8.59 -5.21 -8.03
CA ARG A 113 -9.84 -5.46 -8.73
C ARG A 113 -10.86 -4.33 -8.54
N MET A 114 -11.01 -3.83 -7.31
CA MET A 114 -11.94 -2.73 -7.02
C MET A 114 -11.54 -1.44 -7.72
N LEU A 115 -10.23 -1.14 -7.78
CA LEU A 115 -9.72 0.03 -8.49
C LEU A 115 -9.87 -0.12 -10.00
N TRP A 116 -9.50 -1.27 -10.55
CA TRP A 116 -9.62 -1.56 -11.96
C TRP A 116 -11.06 -1.42 -12.46
N GLU A 117 -12.01 -2.15 -11.84
CA GLU A 117 -13.42 -2.12 -12.23
C GLU A 117 -14.06 -0.76 -11.93
N GLY A 118 -13.70 -0.12 -10.80
CA GLY A 118 -14.27 1.18 -10.41
C GLY A 118 -13.73 2.38 -11.20
N MET A 119 -12.60 2.22 -11.90
CA MET A 119 -11.98 3.27 -12.71
C MET A 119 -11.99 2.98 -14.22
N ASP A 120 -12.58 1.86 -14.66
CA ASP A 120 -12.70 1.45 -16.06
C ASP A 120 -11.35 1.30 -16.81
N PHE A 121 -10.29 0.85 -16.10
CA PHE A 121 -9.03 0.49 -16.77
C PHE A 121 -9.19 -0.78 -17.62
N GLY A 122 -8.41 -0.89 -18.70
CA GLY A 122 -8.46 -2.07 -19.58
C GLY A 122 -8.08 -3.36 -18.86
N TRP A 123 -7.13 -3.30 -17.93
CA TRP A 123 -6.71 -4.43 -17.09
C TRP A 123 -6.03 -3.98 -15.80
N ALA A 124 -5.90 -4.91 -14.84
CA ALA A 124 -5.03 -4.72 -13.68
C ALA A 124 -4.18 -5.94 -13.39
N GLU A 125 -2.95 -5.69 -12.95
CA GLU A 125 -2.02 -6.68 -12.44
C GLU A 125 -1.57 -6.32 -11.02
N VAL A 126 -1.21 -7.33 -10.24
CA VAL A 126 -0.64 -7.15 -8.91
C VAL A 126 0.81 -7.61 -8.90
N SER A 127 1.67 -6.81 -8.31
CA SER A 127 3.06 -7.16 -8.02
C SER A 127 3.43 -6.82 -6.58
N TYR A 128 4.56 -7.33 -6.12
CA TYR A 128 5.01 -7.13 -4.75
C TYR A 128 6.44 -6.58 -4.70
N SER A 129 6.71 -5.73 -3.73
CA SER A 129 8.03 -5.17 -3.53
C SER A 129 9.04 -6.17 -2.93
N GLY A 130 8.57 -7.31 -2.44
CA GLY A 130 9.38 -8.40 -1.89
C GLY A 130 8.50 -9.48 -1.25
N VAL A 131 9.10 -10.59 -0.81
CA VAL A 131 8.50 -11.71 -0.06
C VAL A 131 7.49 -12.53 -0.88
N ALA A 132 6.57 -11.89 -1.60
CA ALA A 132 5.58 -12.54 -2.46
C ALA A 132 5.87 -12.28 -3.94
N TYR A 133 5.31 -13.11 -4.82
CA TYR A 133 5.49 -13.05 -6.27
C TYR A 133 4.17 -12.69 -6.98
N PRO A 134 4.25 -12.10 -8.20
CA PRO A 134 5.47 -11.66 -8.89
C PRO A 134 6.11 -10.42 -8.23
N LEU A 135 7.46 -10.34 -8.31
CA LEU A 135 8.17 -9.09 -7.98
C LEU A 135 7.87 -8.03 -9.05
N VAL A 136 8.08 -6.74 -8.69
CA VAL A 136 7.70 -5.62 -9.57
C VAL A 136 8.41 -5.68 -10.92
N ASP A 137 9.71 -5.95 -10.95
CA ASP A 137 10.49 -6.05 -12.19
C ASP A 137 10.01 -7.19 -13.11
N GLU A 138 9.65 -8.35 -12.52
CA GLU A 138 9.06 -9.47 -13.26
C GLU A 138 7.63 -9.16 -13.73
N GLY A 139 6.83 -8.51 -12.88
CA GLY A 139 5.48 -8.09 -13.20
C GLY A 139 5.45 -7.09 -14.35
N LEU A 140 6.34 -6.10 -14.36
CA LEU A 140 6.46 -5.12 -15.44
C LEU A 140 6.83 -5.79 -16.77
N LYS A 141 7.78 -6.72 -16.78
CA LYS A 141 8.13 -7.50 -17.99
C LYS A 141 6.93 -8.30 -18.55
N LYS A 142 6.05 -8.77 -17.67
CA LYS A 142 4.79 -9.43 -18.10
C LYS A 142 3.77 -8.42 -18.61
N ALA A 143 3.60 -7.30 -17.89
CA ALA A 143 2.65 -6.26 -18.25
C ALA A 143 2.93 -5.66 -19.63
N VAL A 144 4.19 -5.39 -19.99
CA VAL A 144 4.59 -4.94 -21.32
C VAL A 144 4.11 -5.92 -22.42
N LYS A 145 4.21 -7.23 -22.18
CA LYS A 145 3.77 -8.26 -23.15
C LYS A 145 2.26 -8.31 -23.37
N LEU A 146 1.46 -7.71 -22.47
CA LEU A 146 0.01 -7.63 -22.62
C LEU A 146 -0.41 -6.58 -23.66
N GLY A 147 0.49 -5.70 -24.11
CA GLY A 147 0.27 -4.81 -25.25
C GLY A 147 -0.55 -3.56 -24.95
N TYR A 148 -0.71 -3.18 -23.67
CA TYR A 148 -1.33 -1.91 -23.30
C TYR A 148 -0.42 -0.74 -23.64
N LYS A 149 -1.02 0.38 -24.05
CA LYS A 149 -0.28 1.59 -24.43
C LYS A 149 0.34 2.30 -23.23
N ARG A 150 -0.31 2.17 -22.05
CA ARG A 150 0.16 2.74 -20.79
C ARG A 150 0.13 1.71 -19.67
N ILE A 151 1.11 1.78 -18.77
CA ILE A 151 1.14 1.06 -17.49
C ILE A 151 1.26 2.10 -16.38
N ILE A 152 0.24 2.20 -15.51
CA ILE A 152 0.32 3.02 -14.30
C ILE A 152 0.77 2.13 -13.15
N VAL A 153 1.94 2.42 -12.58
CA VAL A 153 2.50 1.70 -11.43
C VAL A 153 2.09 2.42 -10.16
N PHE A 154 1.23 1.80 -9.37
CA PHE A 154 0.69 2.39 -8.14
C PHE A 154 1.18 1.64 -6.90
N PRO A 155 2.10 2.21 -6.09
CA PRO A 155 2.49 1.65 -4.80
C PRO A 155 1.36 1.82 -3.78
N TYR A 156 0.73 0.73 -3.36
CA TYR A 156 -0.28 0.74 -2.30
C TYR A 156 0.40 0.69 -0.93
N PHE A 157 0.92 1.84 -0.51
CA PHE A 157 1.71 2.06 0.71
C PHE A 157 1.26 3.30 1.45
N LEU A 158 1.29 3.26 2.78
CA LEU A 158 0.99 4.43 3.64
C LEU A 158 2.18 5.40 3.71
N PHE A 159 3.40 4.87 3.76
CA PHE A 159 4.60 5.65 4.03
C PHE A 159 5.63 5.46 2.94
N THR A 160 6.45 6.51 2.73
CA THR A 160 7.64 6.43 1.88
C THR A 160 8.72 5.55 2.51
N GLY A 161 9.72 5.18 1.71
CA GLY A 161 10.90 4.45 2.15
C GLY A 161 11.61 3.73 1.02
N ILE A 162 12.60 2.94 1.37
CA ILE A 162 13.44 2.20 0.42
C ILE A 162 12.60 1.36 -0.57
N LEU A 163 11.49 0.78 -0.09
CA LEU A 163 10.64 -0.07 -0.93
C LEU A 163 9.91 0.73 -2.00
N VAL A 164 9.32 1.87 -1.66
CA VAL A 164 8.62 2.74 -2.62
C VAL A 164 9.61 3.29 -3.66
N ASN A 165 10.77 3.77 -3.21
CA ASN A 165 11.80 4.27 -4.12
C ASN A 165 12.32 3.18 -5.07
N ARG A 166 12.41 1.92 -4.60
CA ARG A 166 12.79 0.79 -5.43
C ARG A 166 11.73 0.45 -6.48
N ILE A 167 10.43 0.56 -6.13
CA ILE A 167 9.33 0.37 -7.07
C ILE A 167 9.43 1.41 -8.20
N TYR A 168 9.60 2.68 -7.86
CA TYR A 168 9.74 3.76 -8.85
C TYR A 168 10.95 3.54 -9.76
N ARG A 169 12.11 3.15 -9.19
CA ARG A 169 13.28 2.85 -9.98
C ARG A 169 13.02 1.72 -11.00
N TRP A 170 12.37 0.64 -10.61
CA TRP A 170 12.02 -0.45 -11.54
C TRP A 170 11.06 -0.01 -12.63
N ALA A 171 10.11 0.87 -12.32
CA ALA A 171 9.22 1.44 -13.33
C ALA A 171 9.99 2.34 -14.31
N ASP A 172 10.92 3.18 -13.82
CA ASP A 172 11.76 4.03 -14.65
C ASP A 172 12.71 3.22 -15.54
N GLU A 173 13.30 2.13 -15.00
CA GLU A 173 14.12 1.19 -15.77
C GLU A 173 13.29 0.49 -16.87
N CYS A 174 12.03 0.13 -16.58
CA CYS A 174 11.11 -0.44 -17.55
C CYS A 174 10.75 0.58 -18.65
N ALA A 175 10.44 1.83 -18.29
CA ALA A 175 10.17 2.90 -19.24
C ALA A 175 11.35 3.14 -20.19
N ALA A 176 12.57 3.13 -19.66
CA ALA A 176 13.79 3.30 -20.47
C ALA A 176 14.02 2.12 -21.43
N ALA A 177 13.67 0.89 -21.01
CA ALA A 177 13.84 -0.31 -21.83
C ALA A 177 12.73 -0.50 -22.87
N HIS A 178 11.55 0.12 -22.67
CA HIS A 178 10.35 -0.03 -23.48
C HIS A 178 9.73 1.33 -23.84
N PRO A 179 10.40 2.13 -24.69
CA PRO A 179 9.93 3.47 -25.06
C PRO A 179 8.61 3.47 -25.86
N GLU A 180 8.17 2.30 -26.34
CA GLU A 180 6.88 2.08 -26.99
C GLU A 180 5.70 2.05 -26.00
N VAL A 181 5.94 1.92 -24.70
CA VAL A 181 4.92 1.88 -23.63
C VAL A 181 5.11 3.06 -22.68
N ASP A 182 4.03 3.79 -22.42
CA ASP A 182 4.02 4.89 -21.46
C ASP A 182 3.94 4.35 -20.02
N VAL A 183 5.09 4.16 -19.37
CA VAL A 183 5.15 3.68 -17.96
C VAL A 183 5.15 4.88 -17.02
N VAL A 184 4.13 4.96 -16.16
CA VAL A 184 3.85 6.11 -15.29
C VAL A 184 3.87 5.71 -13.83
N ASN A 185 4.61 6.44 -13.00
CA ASN A 185 4.61 6.28 -11.55
C ASN A 185 3.48 7.07 -10.91
N ALA A 186 2.55 6.40 -10.23
CA ALA A 186 1.57 7.07 -9.39
C ALA A 186 2.15 7.31 -7.98
N PRO A 187 1.80 8.43 -7.31
CA PRO A 187 2.16 8.63 -5.91
C PRO A 187 1.55 7.53 -5.03
N TYR A 188 2.26 7.12 -3.97
CA TYR A 188 1.70 6.25 -2.93
C TYR A 188 0.64 7.02 -2.10
N LEU A 189 -0.06 6.35 -1.18
CA LEU A 189 -1.18 6.96 -0.43
C LEU A 189 -0.77 8.23 0.34
N ASN A 190 0.39 8.19 1.04
CA ASN A 190 0.97 9.31 1.78
C ASN A 190 -0.04 9.97 2.75
N ASP A 191 -0.05 11.30 2.76
CA ASP A 191 -0.82 12.20 3.61
C ASP A 191 -2.16 12.63 2.97
N HIS A 192 -2.81 11.73 2.25
CA HIS A 192 -4.13 12.04 1.68
C HIS A 192 -5.14 12.33 2.81
N GLU A 193 -6.00 13.33 2.61
CA GLU A 193 -6.97 13.78 3.63
C GLU A 193 -7.91 12.68 4.14
N ASP A 194 -8.23 11.69 3.30
CA ASP A 194 -9.00 10.50 3.71
C ASP A 194 -8.23 9.55 4.66
N LEU A 195 -6.93 9.79 4.91
CA LEU A 195 -6.07 9.00 5.80
C LEU A 195 -5.80 9.68 7.14
N ILE A 196 -6.03 10.98 7.25
CA ILE A 196 -5.79 11.82 8.42
C ILE A 196 -7.11 12.13 9.09
#